data_a80adcc1912e439e4013520a682045bc
#
_entry.id   a80adcc1912e439e4013520a682045bc
#
_cell.length_a   1.000
_cell.length_b   1.000
_cell.length_c   1.000
_cell.angle_alpha   90.00
_cell.angle_beta   90.00
_cell.angle_gamma   90.00
#
_symmetry.space_group_name_H-M   'P 1'
#
loop_
_entity.id
_entity.type
_entity.pdbx_description
1 polymer ?
#
loop_
_entity_poly.entity_id
_entity_poly.type
_entity_poly.pdbx_seq_one_letter_code
_entity_poly.pdbx_strand_id
1 'polypeptide(L)'
;MPQTWTSDNTDAICRLKIQYGTSLVYPISSMGSHVSAVPNHQVHRDTSLKMRGDVALSGNFGYELDLTKFTPEEEELVKQQVAFYKETRSLIQFGEYYRLRSPFEGNDTAWMFVSEDLTEAIVMYFKVLAQPNPPFDSLRLKGLHPEYDYEVSGLDQPAGGDALMYAGLNIPRLDGDFQSVVWTLKKV
;
A
#
# COMPACT_ATOMS: atom_id res chain seq x y z
N MET A 1 -9.82 -19.59 -4.11
CA MET A 1 -8.45 -19.87 -4.59
C MET A 1 -7.60 -20.37 -3.44
N PRO A 2 -6.60 -21.25 -3.68
CA PRO A 2 -5.63 -21.57 -2.63
C PRO A 2 -4.84 -20.31 -2.25
N GLN A 3 -4.57 -20.16 -0.96
CA GLN A 3 -3.75 -19.07 -0.44
C GLN A 3 -2.28 -19.49 -0.47
N THR A 4 -1.41 -18.58 -0.89
CA THR A 4 0.03 -18.74 -0.81
C THR A 4 0.55 -18.07 0.47
N TRP A 5 1.18 -18.85 1.34
CA TRP A 5 1.91 -18.31 2.49
C TRP A 5 3.28 -17.84 2.00
N THR A 6 3.47 -16.57 1.87
CA THR A 6 4.63 -16.00 1.18
C THR A 6 5.94 -16.13 1.96
N SER A 7 5.89 -16.02 3.29
CA SER A 7 7.05 -16.10 4.19
C SER A 7 6.63 -16.05 5.65
N ASP A 8 7.36 -16.74 6.52
CA ASP A 8 7.25 -16.59 7.98
C ASP A 8 7.85 -15.26 8.50
N ASN A 9 8.52 -14.51 7.63
CA ASN A 9 8.96 -13.16 7.98
C ASN A 9 7.79 -12.18 7.85
N THR A 10 7.27 -11.76 9.00
CA THR A 10 6.10 -10.89 9.12
C THR A 10 6.47 -9.41 9.31
N ASP A 11 7.76 -9.06 9.31
CA ASP A 11 8.20 -7.67 9.40
C ASP A 11 7.72 -6.84 8.20
N ALA A 12 7.02 -5.73 8.44
CA ALA A 12 6.41 -4.92 7.39
C ALA A 12 7.42 -4.43 6.34
N ILE A 13 8.63 -4.09 6.74
CA ILE A 13 9.67 -3.60 5.81
C ILE A 13 10.22 -4.74 4.95
N CYS A 14 10.45 -5.92 5.53
CA CYS A 14 10.82 -7.11 4.76
C CYS A 14 9.69 -7.53 3.81
N ARG A 15 8.44 -7.39 4.25
CA ARG A 15 7.24 -7.71 3.45
C ARG A 15 7.12 -6.87 2.18
N LEU A 16 7.62 -5.65 2.14
CA LEU A 16 7.67 -4.87 0.90
C LEU A 16 8.39 -5.62 -0.22
N LYS A 17 9.55 -6.23 0.08
CA LYS A 17 10.31 -7.04 -0.88
C LYS A 17 9.67 -8.40 -1.14
N ILE A 18 9.17 -9.05 -0.09
CA ILE A 18 8.54 -10.38 -0.18
C ILE A 18 7.27 -10.30 -1.04
N GLN A 19 6.36 -9.36 -0.75
CA GLN A 19 5.10 -9.21 -1.48
C GLN A 19 5.33 -8.78 -2.92
N TYR A 20 6.23 -7.81 -3.15
CA TYR A 20 6.61 -7.39 -4.50
C TYR A 20 7.20 -8.58 -5.29
N GLY A 21 8.18 -9.30 -4.72
CA GLY A 21 8.80 -10.45 -5.36
C GLY A 21 7.81 -11.59 -5.64
N THR A 22 6.96 -11.92 -4.68
CA THR A 22 5.91 -12.94 -4.84
C THR A 22 4.95 -12.57 -5.97
N SER A 23 4.59 -11.29 -6.10
CA SER A 23 3.69 -10.81 -7.15
C SER A 23 4.23 -10.96 -8.57
N LEU A 24 5.53 -11.23 -8.75
CA LEU A 24 6.12 -11.52 -10.07
C LEU A 24 5.72 -12.91 -10.60
N VAL A 25 5.31 -13.82 -9.70
CA VAL A 25 5.04 -15.23 -10.03
C VAL A 25 3.61 -15.64 -9.69
N TYR A 26 3.05 -15.09 -8.61
CA TYR A 26 1.71 -15.42 -8.13
C TYR A 26 0.78 -14.20 -8.13
N PRO A 27 -0.52 -14.39 -8.41
CA PRO A 27 -1.48 -13.30 -8.36
C PRO A 27 -1.66 -12.80 -6.92
N ILE A 28 -1.87 -11.49 -6.76
CA ILE A 28 -2.10 -10.84 -5.46
C ILE A 28 -3.25 -11.50 -4.70
N SER A 29 -4.32 -11.89 -5.39
CA SER A 29 -5.50 -12.56 -4.80
C SER A 29 -5.20 -13.88 -4.09
N SER A 30 -4.05 -14.50 -4.35
CA SER A 30 -3.61 -15.72 -3.65
C SER A 30 -2.67 -15.45 -2.47
N MET A 31 -2.17 -14.23 -2.33
CA MET A 31 -1.08 -13.90 -1.41
C MET A 31 -1.61 -13.55 -0.01
N GLY A 32 -1.21 -14.31 1.02
CA GLY A 32 -1.46 -13.95 2.42
C GLY A 32 -0.65 -12.72 2.84
N SER A 33 -1.30 -11.76 3.51
CA SER A 33 -0.67 -10.53 3.96
C SER A 33 -1.22 -10.13 5.32
N HIS A 34 -0.36 -10.12 6.34
CA HIS A 34 -0.79 -10.00 7.72
C HIS A 34 -0.10 -8.86 8.46
N VAL A 35 -0.87 -8.23 9.35
CA VAL A 35 -0.37 -7.31 10.37
C VAL A 35 0.14 -8.15 11.54
N SER A 36 1.43 -8.08 11.85
CA SER A 36 2.05 -8.80 12.96
C SER A 36 2.36 -7.90 14.14
N ALA A 37 2.73 -8.52 15.26
CA ALA A 37 3.16 -7.83 16.47
C ALA A 37 4.50 -7.10 16.29
N VAL A 38 4.73 -6.09 17.09
CA VAL A 38 6.03 -5.41 17.27
C VAL A 38 6.45 -5.47 18.74
N PRO A 39 7.78 -5.49 19.01
CA PRO A 39 8.88 -5.66 18.06
C PRO A 39 8.75 -6.95 17.25
N ASN A 40 9.08 -6.92 15.95
CA ASN A 40 9.04 -8.12 15.13
C ASN A 40 9.96 -9.22 15.71
N HIS A 41 9.47 -10.45 15.77
CA HIS A 41 10.17 -11.57 16.45
C HIS A 41 11.48 -12.01 15.77
N GLN A 42 11.68 -11.70 14.47
CA GLN A 42 12.88 -12.09 13.74
C GLN A 42 13.91 -10.95 13.65
N VAL A 43 13.46 -9.74 13.35
CA VAL A 43 14.36 -8.59 13.08
C VAL A 43 14.34 -7.52 14.18
N HIS A 44 13.52 -7.69 15.21
CA HIS A 44 13.37 -6.78 16.36
C HIS A 44 13.04 -5.33 15.97
N ARG A 45 12.40 -5.13 14.80
CA ARG A 45 12.00 -3.80 14.32
C ARG A 45 10.63 -3.45 14.86
N ASP A 46 10.51 -2.17 15.25
CA ASP A 46 9.23 -1.51 15.51
C ASP A 46 8.79 -0.69 14.31
N THR A 47 7.54 -0.87 13.91
CA THR A 47 6.87 -0.07 12.88
C THR A 47 5.47 0.29 13.36
N SER A 48 4.96 1.44 12.93
CA SER A 48 3.62 1.88 13.31
C SER A 48 2.55 0.87 12.85
N LEU A 49 1.45 0.79 13.58
CA LEU A 49 0.30 -0.03 13.18
C LEU A 49 -0.25 0.41 11.81
N LYS A 50 -0.18 1.73 11.49
CA LYS A 50 -0.51 2.25 10.17
C LYS A 50 0.36 1.63 9.08
N MET A 51 1.69 1.68 9.22
CA MET A 51 2.63 1.11 8.23
C MET A 51 2.39 -0.39 8.03
N ARG A 52 2.22 -1.14 9.12
CA ARG A 52 1.93 -2.59 9.07
C ARG A 52 0.62 -2.88 8.34
N GLY A 53 -0.43 -2.10 8.62
CA GLY A 53 -1.72 -2.22 7.95
C GLY A 53 -1.64 -1.89 6.47
N ASP A 54 -1.01 -0.78 6.10
CA ASP A 54 -0.89 -0.36 4.70
C ASP A 54 -0.13 -1.40 3.86
N VAL A 55 0.93 -1.99 4.40
CA VAL A 55 1.64 -3.10 3.72
C VAL A 55 0.76 -4.33 3.57
N ALA A 56 -0.01 -4.67 4.62
CA ALA A 56 -0.89 -5.84 4.60
C ALA A 56 -2.09 -5.68 3.65
N LEU A 57 -2.50 -4.46 3.31
CA LEU A 57 -3.61 -4.20 2.38
C LEU A 57 -3.40 -4.83 0.99
N SER A 58 -2.16 -5.03 0.54
CA SER A 58 -1.86 -5.56 -0.79
C SER A 58 -1.87 -7.09 -0.85
N GLY A 59 -2.92 -7.72 -0.33
CA GLY A 59 -3.11 -9.16 -0.35
C GLY A 59 -4.38 -9.59 0.37
N ASN A 60 -4.43 -10.86 0.77
CA ASN A 60 -5.47 -11.35 1.68
C ASN A 60 -5.15 -10.87 3.08
N PHE A 61 -5.76 -9.76 3.44
CA PHE A 61 -5.50 -9.01 4.66
C PHE A 61 -5.93 -9.76 5.93
N GLY A 62 -5.10 -9.75 6.95
CA GLY A 62 -5.40 -10.33 8.25
C GLY A 62 -4.48 -9.81 9.36
N TYR A 63 -4.77 -10.25 10.58
CA TYR A 63 -3.96 -9.96 11.77
C TYR A 63 -3.38 -11.26 12.32
N GLU A 64 -2.08 -11.27 12.56
CA GLU A 64 -1.34 -12.38 13.14
C GLU A 64 -0.63 -11.89 14.41
N LEU A 65 -1.44 -11.61 15.44
CA LEU A 65 -0.98 -11.08 16.72
C LEU A 65 -2.05 -11.26 17.81
N ASP A 66 -1.68 -11.00 19.03
CA ASP A 66 -2.59 -11.02 20.17
C ASP A 66 -3.42 -9.73 20.23
N LEU A 67 -4.67 -9.80 19.80
CA LEU A 67 -5.60 -8.66 19.77
C LEU A 67 -5.90 -8.08 21.15
N THR A 68 -5.71 -8.86 22.22
CA THR A 68 -6.00 -8.39 23.59
C THR A 68 -4.95 -7.41 24.13
N LYS A 69 -3.88 -7.19 23.40
CA LYS A 69 -2.79 -6.27 23.75
C LYS A 69 -2.90 -4.89 23.12
N PHE A 70 -3.91 -4.66 22.28
CA PHE A 70 -4.11 -3.34 21.69
C PHE A 70 -4.52 -2.30 22.73
N THR A 71 -4.00 -1.08 22.54
CA THR A 71 -4.54 0.11 23.22
C THR A 71 -5.90 0.49 22.62
N PRO A 72 -6.73 1.28 23.31
CA PRO A 72 -7.99 1.77 22.73
C PRO A 72 -7.81 2.50 21.40
N GLU A 73 -6.72 3.25 21.23
CA GLU A 73 -6.38 3.96 20.00
C GLU A 73 -6.03 2.98 18.86
N GLU A 74 -5.29 1.92 19.19
CA GLU A 74 -4.98 0.85 18.22
C GLU A 74 -6.21 0.05 17.82
N GLU A 75 -7.11 -0.24 18.76
CA GLU A 75 -8.39 -0.89 18.46
C GLU A 75 -9.22 -0.08 17.46
N GLU A 76 -9.26 1.23 17.62
CA GLU A 76 -9.98 2.10 16.69
C GLU A 76 -9.33 2.13 15.31
N LEU A 77 -8.00 2.20 15.25
CA LEU A 77 -7.27 2.12 13.99
C LEU A 77 -7.47 0.77 13.29
N VAL A 78 -7.50 -0.35 14.04
CA VAL A 78 -7.81 -1.68 13.50
C VAL A 78 -9.20 -1.72 12.88
N LYS A 79 -10.22 -1.15 13.54
CA LYS A 79 -11.57 -1.05 12.97
C LYS A 79 -11.58 -0.29 11.64
N GLN A 80 -10.85 0.83 11.58
CA GLN A 80 -10.71 1.63 10.34
C GLN A 80 -10.01 0.83 9.24
N GLN A 81 -8.90 0.15 9.55
CA GLN A 81 -8.18 -0.69 8.58
C GLN A 81 -9.05 -1.83 8.04
N VAL A 82 -9.81 -2.50 8.92
CA VAL A 82 -10.73 -3.57 8.52
C VAL A 82 -11.88 -3.04 7.67
N ALA A 83 -12.46 -1.89 8.03
CA ALA A 83 -13.52 -1.24 7.25
C ALA A 83 -13.01 -0.86 5.85
N PHE A 84 -11.86 -0.21 5.78
CA PHE A 84 -11.22 0.17 4.52
C PHE A 84 -10.91 -1.05 3.63
N TYR A 85 -10.35 -2.12 4.21
CA TYR A 85 -10.10 -3.34 3.45
C TYR A 85 -11.40 -3.98 2.93
N LYS A 86 -12.47 -4.02 3.72
CA LYS A 86 -13.76 -4.55 3.29
C LYS A 86 -14.35 -3.77 2.12
N GLU A 87 -14.19 -2.45 2.11
CA GLU A 87 -14.62 -1.58 1.02
C GLU A 87 -13.79 -1.81 -0.24
N THR A 88 -12.47 -1.95 -0.09
CA THR A 88 -11.51 -1.94 -1.20
C THR A 88 -11.05 -3.33 -1.66
N ARG A 89 -11.39 -4.40 -0.93
CA ARG A 89 -10.88 -5.76 -1.20
C ARG A 89 -11.19 -6.27 -2.61
N SER A 90 -12.32 -5.88 -3.19
CA SER A 90 -12.68 -6.29 -4.55
C SER A 90 -11.68 -5.73 -5.56
N LEU A 91 -11.35 -4.45 -5.41
CA LEU A 91 -10.34 -3.79 -6.25
C LEU A 91 -8.95 -4.40 -6.04
N ILE A 92 -8.55 -4.69 -4.80
CA ILE A 92 -7.25 -5.29 -4.49
C ILE A 92 -7.14 -6.73 -5.04
N GLN A 93 -8.21 -7.51 -4.97
CA GLN A 93 -8.19 -8.91 -5.38
C GLN A 93 -8.39 -9.13 -6.88
N PHE A 94 -9.13 -8.27 -7.56
CA PHE A 94 -9.54 -8.46 -8.94
C PHE A 94 -9.14 -7.32 -9.87
N GLY A 95 -8.66 -6.18 -9.35
CA GLY A 95 -8.13 -5.09 -10.16
C GLY A 95 -6.78 -5.45 -10.79
N GLU A 96 -6.43 -4.70 -11.84
CA GLU A 96 -5.13 -4.82 -12.49
C GLU A 96 -4.03 -4.27 -11.57
N TYR A 97 -2.99 -5.05 -11.33
CA TYR A 97 -1.88 -4.69 -10.44
C TYR A 97 -0.70 -4.09 -11.20
N TYR A 98 -0.32 -2.87 -10.87
CA TYR A 98 0.83 -2.18 -11.44
C TYR A 98 1.92 -1.94 -10.40
N ARG A 99 3.14 -2.37 -10.71
CA ARG A 99 4.35 -2.04 -9.95
C ARG A 99 4.86 -0.70 -10.44
N LEU A 100 4.97 0.28 -9.54
CA LEU A 100 5.38 1.64 -9.86
C LEU A 100 6.85 1.89 -9.51
N ARG A 101 7.28 1.45 -8.32
CA ARG A 101 8.67 1.52 -7.86
C ARG A 101 9.08 0.21 -7.21
N SER A 102 10.27 -0.27 -7.57
CA SER A 102 10.83 -1.51 -7.07
C SER A 102 11.50 -1.32 -5.70
N PRO A 103 11.19 -2.16 -4.70
CA PRO A 103 11.87 -2.11 -3.39
C PRO A 103 13.32 -2.60 -3.44
N PHE A 104 13.79 -3.05 -4.61
CA PHE A 104 15.17 -3.52 -4.83
C PHE A 104 16.08 -2.44 -5.43
N GLU A 105 15.52 -1.30 -5.86
CA GLU A 105 16.25 -0.25 -6.60
C GLU A 105 16.41 1.04 -5.81
N GLY A 106 15.72 1.19 -4.69
CA GLY A 106 15.75 2.44 -3.92
C GLY A 106 15.33 2.29 -2.47
N ASN A 107 15.09 3.45 -1.86
CA ASN A 107 14.66 3.57 -0.46
C ASN A 107 13.14 3.67 -0.30
N ASP A 108 12.43 3.56 -1.39
CA ASP A 108 10.97 3.56 -1.44
C ASP A 108 10.45 2.46 -2.38
N THR A 109 9.18 2.19 -2.26
CA THR A 109 8.48 1.29 -3.18
C THR A 109 7.04 1.75 -3.34
N ALA A 110 6.45 1.44 -4.49
CA ALA A 110 5.07 1.77 -4.75
C ALA A 110 4.42 0.78 -5.73
N TRP A 111 3.13 0.57 -5.54
CA TRP A 111 2.29 -0.19 -6.44
C TRP A 111 0.86 0.34 -6.40
N MET A 112 0.06 -0.08 -7.36
CA MET A 112 -1.34 0.32 -7.43
C MET A 112 -2.22 -0.79 -8.00
N PHE A 113 -3.50 -0.68 -7.73
CA PHE A 113 -4.56 -1.50 -8.31
C PHE A 113 -5.54 -0.59 -9.04
N VAL A 114 -5.99 -1.01 -10.20
CA VAL A 114 -6.95 -0.27 -11.02
C VAL A 114 -8.12 -1.19 -11.35
N SER A 115 -9.35 -0.70 -11.23
CA SER A 115 -10.55 -1.46 -11.62
C SER A 115 -10.57 -1.75 -13.14
N GLU A 116 -11.25 -2.81 -13.55
CA GLU A 116 -11.37 -3.22 -14.95
C GLU A 116 -11.97 -2.10 -15.84
N ASP A 117 -12.92 -1.35 -15.30
CA ASP A 117 -13.57 -0.22 -15.97
C ASP A 117 -12.80 1.11 -15.87
N LEU A 118 -11.63 1.10 -15.21
CA LEU A 118 -10.74 2.24 -15.00
C LEU A 118 -11.38 3.39 -14.21
N THR A 119 -12.44 3.13 -13.44
CA THR A 119 -13.15 4.16 -12.67
C THR A 119 -12.63 4.31 -11.24
N GLU A 120 -11.95 3.31 -10.72
CA GLU A 120 -11.39 3.30 -9.37
C GLU A 120 -9.94 2.83 -9.36
N ALA A 121 -9.13 3.41 -8.48
CA ALA A 121 -7.79 2.91 -8.23
C ALA A 121 -7.37 3.12 -6.77
N ILE A 122 -6.42 2.30 -6.30
CA ILE A 122 -5.71 2.48 -5.03
C ILE A 122 -4.23 2.53 -5.33
N VAL A 123 -3.55 3.54 -4.80
CA VAL A 123 -2.10 3.73 -4.91
C VAL A 123 -1.48 3.62 -3.52
N MET A 124 -0.46 2.81 -3.38
CA MET A 124 0.25 2.58 -2.13
C MET A 124 1.72 2.96 -2.30
N TYR A 125 2.20 3.85 -1.46
CA TYR A 125 3.59 4.30 -1.44
C TYR A 125 4.19 4.08 -0.05
N PHE A 126 5.42 3.58 -0.02
CA PHE A 126 6.15 3.24 1.19
C PHE A 126 7.57 3.80 1.13
N LYS A 127 7.95 4.57 2.14
CA LYS A 127 9.31 5.05 2.37
C LYS A 127 9.96 4.24 3.50
N VAL A 128 11.17 3.73 3.26
CA VAL A 128 11.88 2.92 4.27
C VAL A 128 12.64 3.79 5.25
N LEU A 129 13.59 4.61 4.78
CA LEU A 129 14.40 5.47 5.65
C LEU A 129 14.22 6.94 5.31
N ALA A 130 14.25 7.78 6.32
CA ALA A 130 14.31 9.23 6.14
C ALA A 130 15.65 9.64 5.53
N GLN A 131 15.62 10.65 4.67
CA GLN A 131 16.81 11.25 4.07
C GLN A 131 16.84 12.74 4.38
N PRO A 132 18.02 13.34 4.62
CA PRO A 132 18.13 14.77 4.80
C PRO A 132 17.88 15.48 3.46
N ASN A 133 17.07 16.54 3.51
CA ASN A 133 16.74 17.38 2.34
C ASN A 133 16.29 16.57 1.11
N PRO A 134 15.25 15.71 1.22
CA PRO A 134 14.80 14.95 0.07
C PRO A 134 14.29 15.90 -1.02
N PRO A 135 14.54 15.61 -2.30
CA PRO A 135 14.00 16.41 -3.39
C PRO A 135 12.48 16.30 -3.45
N PHE A 136 11.84 17.27 -4.12
CA PHE A 136 10.45 17.07 -4.55
C PHE A 136 10.38 15.88 -5.51
N ASP A 137 9.45 14.99 -5.27
CA ASP A 137 9.30 13.77 -6.03
C ASP A 137 7.83 13.50 -6.38
N SER A 138 7.61 12.89 -7.54
CA SER A 138 6.29 12.51 -8.00
C SER A 138 6.25 11.05 -8.43
N LEU A 139 5.14 10.41 -8.17
CA LEU A 139 4.88 9.01 -8.50
C LEU A 139 4.04 8.93 -9.77
N ARG A 140 4.62 8.51 -10.89
CA ARG A 140 3.89 8.29 -12.14
C ARG A 140 2.98 7.08 -12.00
N LEU A 141 1.69 7.29 -12.16
CA LEU A 141 0.69 6.24 -12.09
C LEU A 141 0.60 5.47 -13.43
N LYS A 142 -0.10 4.35 -13.42
CA LYS A 142 -0.29 3.49 -14.60
C LYS A 142 -1.73 2.99 -14.70
N GLY A 143 -2.15 2.67 -15.91
CA GLY A 143 -3.43 1.98 -16.14
C GLY A 143 -4.68 2.83 -15.95
N LEU A 144 -4.57 4.14 -15.76
CA LEU A 144 -5.70 5.05 -15.70
C LEU A 144 -6.21 5.37 -17.11
N HIS A 145 -7.46 5.80 -17.21
CA HIS A 145 -7.99 6.31 -18.47
C HIS A 145 -7.51 7.76 -18.70
N PRO A 146 -6.84 8.08 -19.82
CA PRO A 146 -6.22 9.40 -20.00
C PRO A 146 -7.22 10.56 -20.04
N GLU A 147 -8.46 10.32 -20.47
CA GLU A 147 -9.50 11.33 -20.59
C GLU A 147 -10.43 11.43 -19.35
N TYR A 148 -10.20 10.61 -18.31
CA TYR A 148 -10.99 10.72 -17.09
C TYR A 148 -10.31 11.66 -16.11
N ASP A 149 -11.13 12.43 -15.40
CA ASP A 149 -10.72 13.13 -14.20
C ASP A 149 -10.98 12.24 -12.97
N TYR A 150 -10.04 12.24 -12.03
CA TYR A 150 -10.12 11.44 -10.81
C TYR A 150 -10.07 12.34 -9.58
N GLU A 151 -11.04 12.17 -8.69
CA GLU A 151 -10.93 12.62 -7.31
C GLU A 151 -9.89 11.74 -6.60
N VAL A 152 -8.82 12.36 -6.11
CA VAL A 152 -7.72 11.68 -5.41
C VAL A 152 -7.78 12.07 -3.94
N SER A 153 -7.85 11.08 -3.04
CA SER A 153 -7.87 11.36 -1.61
C SER A 153 -6.65 12.19 -1.19
N GLY A 154 -6.90 13.29 -0.48
CA GLY A 154 -5.85 14.22 -0.05
C GLY A 154 -5.48 15.30 -1.06
N LEU A 155 -6.11 15.38 -2.22
CA LEU A 155 -6.06 16.52 -3.13
C LEU A 155 -7.37 17.32 -3.05
N ASP A 156 -7.24 18.65 -3.17
CA ASP A 156 -8.39 19.56 -3.11
C ASP A 156 -9.22 19.58 -4.42
N GLN A 157 -8.63 19.15 -5.52
CA GLN A 157 -9.25 19.18 -6.85
C GLN A 157 -8.98 17.86 -7.59
N PRO A 158 -9.90 17.43 -8.46
CA PRO A 158 -9.67 16.31 -9.36
C PRO A 158 -8.44 16.53 -10.25
N ALA A 159 -7.80 15.43 -10.64
CA ALA A 159 -6.64 15.43 -11.52
C ALA A 159 -6.89 14.53 -12.73
N GLY A 160 -6.49 14.99 -13.92
CA GLY A 160 -6.61 14.23 -15.15
C GLY A 160 -5.78 12.95 -15.11
N GLY A 161 -6.32 11.86 -15.66
CA GLY A 161 -5.62 10.57 -15.70
C GLY A 161 -4.31 10.65 -16.49
N ASP A 162 -4.26 11.42 -17.57
CA ASP A 162 -3.05 11.73 -18.32
C ASP A 162 -2.01 12.45 -17.46
N ALA A 163 -2.42 13.49 -16.71
CA ALA A 163 -1.54 14.22 -15.81
C ALA A 163 -0.96 13.31 -14.73
N LEU A 164 -1.79 12.45 -14.12
CA LEU A 164 -1.35 11.47 -13.11
C LEU A 164 -0.38 10.43 -13.68
N MET A 165 -0.54 10.03 -14.95
CA MET A 165 0.34 9.05 -15.59
C MET A 165 1.65 9.67 -16.11
N TYR A 166 1.65 10.91 -16.62
CA TYR A 166 2.82 11.50 -17.23
C TYR A 166 3.58 12.46 -16.32
N ALA A 167 2.90 13.33 -15.57
CA ALA A 167 3.54 14.20 -14.58
C ALA A 167 3.66 13.52 -13.22
N GLY A 168 2.67 12.71 -12.85
CA GLY A 168 2.65 11.94 -11.60
C GLY A 168 1.91 12.61 -10.46
N LEU A 169 1.64 11.82 -9.43
CA LEU A 169 1.07 12.24 -8.14
C LEU A 169 2.19 12.70 -7.23
N ASN A 170 2.10 13.92 -6.70
CA ASN A 170 3.10 14.46 -5.78
C ASN A 170 3.15 13.63 -4.49
N ILE A 171 4.36 13.19 -4.14
CA ILE A 171 4.60 12.50 -2.87
C ILE A 171 4.70 13.56 -1.77
N PRO A 172 3.84 13.50 -0.73
CA PRO A 172 3.92 14.45 0.36
C PRO A 172 5.23 14.26 1.14
N ARG A 173 5.65 15.32 1.84
CA ARG A 173 6.75 15.19 2.78
C ARG A 173 6.36 14.23 3.91
N LEU A 174 7.11 13.16 4.05
CA LEU A 174 6.96 12.17 5.11
C LEU A 174 8.14 12.28 6.06
N ASP A 175 7.88 12.60 7.31
CA ASP A 175 8.92 12.73 8.33
C ASP A 175 9.18 11.39 9.03
N GLY A 176 10.45 11.10 9.33
CA GLY A 176 10.88 9.87 9.98
C GLY A 176 10.97 8.65 9.04
N ASP A 177 11.38 7.52 9.62
CA ASP A 177 11.52 6.24 8.93
C ASP A 177 10.18 5.50 8.86
N PHE A 178 10.10 4.51 7.96
CA PHE A 178 8.98 3.56 7.84
C PHE A 178 7.61 4.25 7.70
N GLN A 179 7.50 5.12 6.72
CA GLN A 179 6.28 5.88 6.43
C GLN A 179 5.53 5.33 5.22
N SER A 180 4.22 5.46 5.24
CA SER A 180 3.35 5.03 4.14
C SER A 180 2.25 6.04 3.85
N VAL A 181 1.85 6.08 2.58
CA VAL A 181 0.66 6.80 2.13
C VAL A 181 -0.14 5.88 1.23
N VAL A 182 -1.45 5.88 1.41
CA VAL A 182 -2.41 5.20 0.54
C VAL A 182 -3.37 6.25 0.00
N TRP A 183 -3.50 6.30 -1.32
CA TRP A 183 -4.48 7.15 -2.01
C TRP A 183 -5.55 6.28 -2.67
N THR A 184 -6.78 6.74 -2.58
CA THR A 184 -7.88 6.23 -3.39
C THR A 184 -8.19 7.20 -4.50
N LEU A 185 -8.47 6.70 -5.68
CA LEU A 185 -8.87 7.45 -6.86
C LEU A 185 -10.27 7.01 -7.26
N LYS A 186 -11.14 7.97 -7.55
CA LYS A 186 -12.48 7.70 -8.10
C LYS A 186 -12.75 8.67 -9.24
N LYS A 187 -13.22 8.13 -10.38
CA LYS A 187 -13.64 8.93 -11.52
C LYS A 187 -14.78 9.87 -11.12
N VAL A 188 -14.71 11.13 -11.53
CA VAL A 188 -15.75 12.16 -11.39
C VAL A 188 -16.48 12.38 -12.68
#